data_ac256278dde7965ddacfc273eab7ef2a
#
_entry.id   ac256278dde7965ddacfc273eab7ef2a
#
_cell.length_a   1.000
_cell.length_b   1.000
_cell.length_c   1.000
_cell.angle_alpha   90.00
_cell.angle_beta   90.00
_cell.angle_gamma   90.00
#
_symmetry.space_group_name_H-M   'P 1'
#
loop_
_entity.id
_entity.type
_entity.pdbx_description
1 polymer ?
#
loop_
_entity_poly.entity_id
_entity_poly.type
_entity_poly.pdbx_seq_one_letter_code
_entity_poly.pdbx_strand_id
1 'polypeptide(L)'
;MKILLLSDKLGWIVDRLSMKMKELIPQDIEVDYYTTITPDEFIRKANDADIVHFNNWDVIRQLQLIPQIKSEVLISVRSFRYPNYVSELQKFFNFHIINPKQKEFFPNATYIPDPIFDYFKPDHKFRVGMAFDDNSYNREYKGYNLVKKVCDDLGIEVVVAKGIKPEDMPKWYKSIDLYVCASVNEGQSTPVMECLALNKPVLTTQVGIPALLNVHFAERTYDSLKKEIGKFYTSEQVKDYNWDSVAKQFNDLYERILDDN
;
A
#
# COMPACT_ATOMS: atom_id res chain seq x y z
N MET A 1 8.36 1.02 -28.26
CA MET A 1 9.42 1.50 -27.36
C MET A 1 10.10 0.29 -26.75
N LYS A 2 11.42 0.24 -26.83
CA LYS A 2 12.24 -0.83 -26.25
C LYS A 2 12.98 -0.33 -25.01
N ILE A 3 12.88 -1.07 -23.90
CA ILE A 3 13.44 -0.70 -22.61
C ILE A 3 14.38 -1.80 -22.12
N LEU A 4 15.62 -1.44 -21.83
CA LEU A 4 16.53 -2.31 -21.10
C LEU A 4 16.41 -2.01 -19.59
N LEU A 5 15.78 -2.92 -18.83
CA LEU A 5 15.60 -2.80 -17.40
C LEU A 5 16.70 -3.58 -16.67
N LEU A 6 17.61 -2.88 -16.02
CA LEU A 6 18.69 -3.50 -15.25
C LEU A 6 18.28 -3.70 -13.79
N SER A 7 18.21 -4.97 -13.41
CA SER A 7 17.94 -5.40 -12.04
C SER A 7 19.25 -5.70 -11.28
N ASP A 8 19.15 -5.81 -9.96
CA ASP A 8 20.31 -6.06 -9.10
C ASP A 8 20.73 -7.54 -9.10
N LYS A 9 19.91 -8.41 -8.56
CA LYS A 9 20.22 -9.83 -8.37
C LYS A 9 18.99 -10.70 -8.53
N LEU A 10 19.14 -11.80 -9.25
CA LEU A 10 18.11 -12.79 -9.47
C LEU A 10 17.46 -13.27 -8.15
N GLY A 11 16.14 -13.26 -8.08
CA GLY A 11 15.34 -13.71 -6.96
C GLY A 11 15.16 -12.70 -5.83
N TRP A 12 15.79 -11.53 -5.87
CA TRP A 12 15.59 -10.46 -4.89
C TRP A 12 14.34 -9.63 -5.21
N ILE A 13 14.01 -8.71 -4.29
CA ILE A 13 12.78 -7.91 -4.42
C ILE A 13 12.78 -7.05 -5.69
N VAL A 14 13.91 -6.44 -6.04
CA VAL A 14 14.06 -5.59 -7.23
C VAL A 14 13.92 -6.42 -8.51
N ASP A 15 14.41 -7.65 -8.53
CA ASP A 15 14.20 -8.58 -9.64
C ASP A 15 12.72 -8.92 -9.82
N ARG A 16 12.01 -9.26 -8.74
CA ARG A 16 10.56 -9.54 -8.80
C ARG A 16 9.76 -8.34 -9.31
N LEU A 17 10.15 -7.13 -8.89
CA LEU A 17 9.58 -5.89 -9.41
C LEU A 17 9.84 -5.75 -10.91
N SER A 18 11.08 -5.97 -11.35
CA SER A 18 11.49 -5.90 -12.77
C SER A 18 10.72 -6.90 -13.64
N MET A 19 10.60 -8.14 -13.19
CA MET A 19 9.87 -9.17 -13.91
C MET A 19 8.37 -8.88 -14.00
N LYS A 20 7.78 -8.33 -12.94
CA LYS A 20 6.36 -7.95 -12.94
C LYS A 20 6.09 -6.70 -13.79
N MET A 21 7.02 -5.74 -13.81
CA MET A 21 6.95 -4.61 -14.74
C MET A 21 6.97 -5.08 -16.19
N LYS A 22 7.85 -6.02 -16.54
CA LYS A 22 7.91 -6.63 -17.89
C LYS A 22 6.60 -7.33 -18.27
N GLU A 23 5.89 -7.94 -17.31
CA GLU A 23 4.61 -8.61 -17.55
C GLU A 23 3.46 -7.61 -17.82
N LEU A 24 3.43 -6.50 -17.10
CA LEU A 24 2.27 -5.61 -17.02
C LEU A 24 2.37 -4.35 -17.89
N ILE A 25 3.58 -3.87 -18.16
CA ILE A 25 3.78 -2.67 -18.97
C ILE A 25 3.75 -3.06 -20.46
N PRO A 26 2.95 -2.38 -21.30
CA PRO A 26 2.72 -2.79 -22.69
C PRO A 26 3.90 -2.37 -23.63
N GLN A 27 5.11 -2.29 -23.11
CA GLN A 27 6.33 -1.95 -23.85
C GLN A 27 7.22 -3.18 -23.98
N ASP A 28 8.16 -3.14 -24.94
CA ASP A 28 9.15 -4.21 -25.11
C ASP A 28 10.24 -4.07 -24.05
N ILE A 29 10.06 -4.77 -22.91
CA ILE A 29 10.98 -4.73 -21.77
C ILE A 29 11.89 -5.96 -21.77
N GLU A 30 13.17 -5.75 -21.96
CA GLU A 30 14.22 -6.73 -21.69
C GLU A 30 14.77 -6.53 -20.27
N VAL A 31 14.75 -7.58 -19.43
CA VAL A 31 15.33 -7.54 -18.08
C VAL A 31 16.67 -8.22 -18.08
N ASP A 32 17.69 -7.52 -17.56
CA ASP A 32 19.03 -8.06 -17.38
C ASP A 32 19.59 -7.72 -15.98
N TYR A 33 20.74 -8.29 -15.62
CA TYR A 33 21.28 -8.19 -14.27
C TYR A 33 22.71 -7.64 -14.31
N TYR A 34 22.96 -6.54 -13.59
CA TYR A 34 24.29 -5.93 -13.53
C TYR A 34 25.36 -6.85 -12.92
N THR A 35 24.96 -7.91 -12.19
CA THR A 35 25.88 -8.88 -11.61
C THR A 35 26.42 -9.91 -12.59
N THR A 36 25.75 -10.08 -13.73
CA THR A 36 26.08 -11.12 -14.73
C THR A 36 26.32 -10.59 -16.13
N ILE A 37 25.79 -9.42 -16.49
CA ILE A 37 26.00 -8.83 -17.81
C ILE A 37 27.43 -8.33 -17.97
N THR A 38 28.06 -8.65 -19.09
CA THR A 38 29.39 -8.09 -19.41
C THR A 38 29.31 -6.64 -19.89
N PRO A 39 30.37 -5.81 -19.74
CA PRO A 39 30.36 -4.44 -20.23
C PRO A 39 30.02 -4.30 -21.71
N ASP A 40 30.58 -5.14 -22.58
CA ASP A 40 30.35 -5.09 -24.03
C ASP A 40 28.91 -5.47 -24.37
N GLU A 41 28.37 -6.50 -23.71
CA GLU A 41 26.98 -6.91 -23.88
C GLU A 41 26.03 -5.83 -23.39
N PHE A 42 26.31 -5.23 -22.23
CA PHE A 42 25.53 -4.12 -21.71
C PHE A 42 25.48 -2.94 -22.68
N ILE A 43 26.63 -2.47 -23.18
CA ILE A 43 26.70 -1.34 -24.14
C ILE A 43 25.93 -1.68 -25.41
N ARG A 44 26.06 -2.89 -25.92
CA ARG A 44 25.33 -3.33 -27.13
C ARG A 44 23.81 -3.29 -26.90
N LYS A 45 23.31 -3.88 -25.80
CA LYS A 45 21.87 -3.90 -25.48
C LYS A 45 21.35 -2.51 -25.14
N ALA A 46 22.12 -1.72 -24.39
CA ALA A 46 21.78 -0.35 -24.07
C ALA A 46 21.59 0.51 -25.31
N ASN A 47 22.49 0.41 -26.28
CA ASN A 47 22.40 1.17 -27.54
C ASN A 47 21.33 0.65 -28.53
N ASP A 48 20.74 -0.52 -28.26
CA ASP A 48 19.59 -1.10 -28.99
C ASP A 48 18.24 -0.78 -28.34
N ALA A 49 18.25 -0.20 -27.16
CA ALA A 49 17.07 0.23 -26.43
C ALA A 49 16.80 1.73 -26.61
N ASP A 50 15.58 2.17 -26.44
CA ASP A 50 15.21 3.58 -26.37
C ASP A 50 15.51 4.15 -24.98
N ILE A 51 15.26 3.35 -23.92
CA ILE A 51 15.51 3.71 -22.53
C ILE A 51 16.30 2.61 -21.83
N VAL A 52 17.31 3.02 -21.06
CA VAL A 52 18.00 2.16 -20.09
C VAL A 52 17.51 2.54 -18.68
N HIS A 53 16.75 1.65 -18.05
CA HIS A 53 16.25 1.86 -16.70
C HIS A 53 17.06 1.07 -15.68
N PHE A 54 17.87 1.76 -14.89
CA PHE A 54 18.55 1.20 -13.73
C PHE A 54 17.57 1.11 -12.57
N ASN A 55 17.05 -0.08 -12.31
CA ASN A 55 16.01 -0.30 -11.29
C ASN A 55 16.51 -0.25 -9.83
N ASN A 56 17.78 0.09 -9.63
CA ASN A 56 18.38 0.45 -8.36
C ASN A 56 19.57 1.40 -8.60
N TRP A 57 19.81 2.37 -7.71
CA TRP A 57 20.94 3.30 -7.80
C TRP A 57 22.30 2.61 -7.64
N ASP A 58 22.39 1.46 -6.94
CA ASP A 58 23.63 0.68 -6.76
C ASP A 58 24.24 0.24 -8.12
N VAL A 59 23.42 0.15 -9.14
CA VAL A 59 23.82 -0.18 -10.51
C VAL A 59 24.66 0.95 -11.14
N ILE A 60 24.61 2.14 -10.59
CA ILE A 60 25.44 3.30 -10.97
C ILE A 60 26.96 3.01 -10.86
N ARG A 61 27.37 1.91 -10.24
CA ARG A 61 28.78 1.45 -10.31
C ARG A 61 29.26 1.24 -11.74
N GLN A 62 28.36 1.11 -12.70
CA GLN A 62 28.65 1.10 -14.13
C GLN A 62 28.60 2.50 -14.76
N LEU A 63 28.57 3.58 -13.97
CA LEU A 63 28.54 4.97 -14.47
C LEU A 63 29.63 5.29 -15.50
N GLN A 64 30.79 4.67 -15.39
CA GLN A 64 31.86 4.83 -16.37
C GLN A 64 31.51 4.28 -17.75
N LEU A 65 30.46 3.48 -17.90
CA LEU A 65 29.94 2.98 -19.17
C LEU A 65 28.84 3.88 -19.74
N ILE A 66 28.20 4.72 -18.94
CA ILE A 66 27.10 5.58 -19.37
C ILE A 66 27.49 6.53 -20.52
N PRO A 67 28.68 7.15 -20.56
CA PRO A 67 29.09 7.99 -21.70
C PRO A 67 29.08 7.29 -23.07
N GLN A 68 29.03 5.95 -23.09
CA GLN A 68 28.97 5.13 -24.30
C GLN A 68 27.51 4.74 -24.66
N ILE A 69 26.54 5.09 -23.85
CA ILE A 69 25.12 4.83 -24.07
C ILE A 69 24.50 6.00 -24.82
N LYS A 70 23.74 5.69 -25.87
CA LYS A 70 23.02 6.69 -26.69
C LYS A 70 21.57 6.86 -26.29
N SER A 71 21.04 5.92 -25.50
CA SER A 71 19.67 5.85 -25.06
C SER A 71 19.42 6.76 -23.86
N GLU A 72 18.16 7.12 -23.65
CA GLU A 72 17.74 7.81 -22.43
C GLU A 72 18.01 6.96 -21.19
N VAL A 73 18.36 7.62 -20.09
CA VAL A 73 18.69 6.93 -18.84
C VAL A 73 17.71 7.32 -17.74
N LEU A 74 17.07 6.31 -17.14
CA LEU A 74 16.24 6.42 -15.94
C LEU A 74 16.91 5.69 -14.78
N ILE A 75 16.97 6.31 -13.61
CA ILE A 75 17.58 5.74 -12.41
C ILE A 75 16.56 5.71 -11.27
N SER A 76 16.28 4.52 -10.72
CA SER A 76 15.43 4.36 -9.53
C SER A 76 16.24 4.48 -8.25
N VAL A 77 15.81 5.36 -7.34
CA VAL A 77 16.40 5.55 -6.01
C VAL A 77 15.51 4.88 -4.96
N ARG A 78 15.84 3.64 -4.60
CA ARG A 78 15.02 2.79 -3.72
C ARG A 78 15.41 2.84 -2.25
N SER A 79 16.36 3.69 -1.86
CA SER A 79 16.76 3.86 -0.47
C SER A 79 17.29 5.26 -0.20
N PHE A 80 17.45 5.62 1.09
CA PHE A 80 18.18 6.85 1.49
C PHE A 80 19.70 6.62 1.66
N ARG A 81 20.18 5.40 1.39
CA ARG A 81 21.60 5.04 1.50
C ARG A 81 22.27 5.17 0.13
N TYR A 82 22.54 6.38 -0.31
CA TYR A 82 23.24 6.65 -1.56
C TYR A 82 24.36 7.68 -1.32
N PRO A 83 25.45 7.64 -2.10
CA PRO A 83 26.48 8.67 -2.03
C PRO A 83 25.96 10.04 -2.45
N ASN A 84 26.47 11.11 -1.85
CA ASN A 84 26.02 12.48 -2.09
C ASN A 84 26.07 12.89 -3.57
N TYR A 85 27.02 12.37 -4.36
CA TYR A 85 27.13 12.67 -5.78
C TYR A 85 25.96 12.15 -6.62
N VAL A 86 25.19 11.19 -6.12
CA VAL A 86 24.05 10.62 -6.89
C VAL A 86 23.00 11.70 -7.15
N SER A 87 22.75 12.60 -6.22
CA SER A 87 21.80 13.70 -6.43
C SER A 87 22.28 14.69 -7.52
N GLU A 88 23.57 14.83 -7.77
CA GLU A 88 24.10 15.67 -8.83
C GLU A 88 23.84 15.12 -10.23
N LEU A 89 23.65 13.81 -10.33
CA LEU A 89 23.40 13.14 -11.62
C LEU A 89 22.03 13.48 -12.22
N GLN A 90 21.10 14.01 -11.42
CA GLN A 90 19.79 14.45 -11.94
C GLN A 90 19.87 15.63 -12.93
N LYS A 91 21.04 16.26 -13.09
CA LYS A 91 21.31 17.25 -14.12
C LYS A 91 21.47 16.61 -15.51
N PHE A 92 21.69 15.31 -15.56
CA PHE A 92 22.04 14.58 -16.77
C PHE A 92 21.07 13.42 -17.07
N PHE A 93 20.33 12.95 -16.09
CA PHE A 93 19.50 11.74 -16.19
C PHE A 93 18.15 11.92 -15.54
N ASN A 94 17.18 11.13 -15.98
CA ASN A 94 15.87 11.02 -15.36
C ASN A 94 15.96 10.20 -14.08
N PHE A 95 15.20 10.59 -13.05
CA PHE A 95 15.18 9.90 -11.78
C PHE A 95 13.76 9.53 -11.37
N HIS A 96 13.62 8.33 -10.83
CA HIS A 96 12.44 7.84 -10.12
C HIS A 96 12.78 7.64 -8.64
N ILE A 97 11.86 8.04 -7.77
CA ILE A 97 11.94 7.89 -6.31
C ILE A 97 10.74 7.16 -5.76
N ILE A 98 10.94 6.35 -4.72
CA ILE A 98 9.89 5.55 -4.06
C ILE A 98 9.34 6.20 -2.79
N ASN A 99 9.93 7.28 -2.31
CA ASN A 99 9.52 7.98 -1.10
C ASN A 99 9.44 9.49 -1.38
N PRO A 100 8.29 10.14 -1.10
CA PRO A 100 8.14 11.58 -1.35
C PRO A 100 9.19 12.47 -0.67
N LYS A 101 9.73 12.05 0.50
CA LYS A 101 10.80 12.78 1.19
C LYS A 101 12.11 12.84 0.41
N GLN A 102 12.31 11.92 -0.54
CA GLN A 102 13.50 11.97 -1.42
C GLN A 102 13.48 13.18 -2.36
N LYS A 103 12.33 13.86 -2.53
CA LYS A 103 12.24 15.14 -3.27
C LYS A 103 13.16 16.24 -2.71
N GLU A 104 13.52 16.17 -1.44
CA GLU A 104 14.51 17.10 -0.85
C GLU A 104 15.87 16.98 -1.53
N PHE A 105 16.23 15.81 -2.02
CA PHE A 105 17.52 15.51 -2.68
C PHE A 105 17.38 15.38 -4.19
N PHE A 106 16.20 14.99 -4.67
CA PHE A 106 15.88 14.77 -6.08
C PHE A 106 14.62 15.57 -6.48
N PRO A 107 14.67 16.91 -6.54
CA PRO A 107 13.49 17.75 -6.77
C PRO A 107 12.79 17.48 -8.10
N ASN A 108 13.57 17.10 -9.15
CA ASN A 108 13.05 16.83 -10.49
C ASN A 108 12.64 15.35 -10.70
N ALA A 109 12.90 14.46 -9.73
CA ALA A 109 12.56 13.06 -9.89
C ALA A 109 11.04 12.81 -9.88
N THR A 110 10.58 11.81 -10.60
CA THR A 110 9.20 11.35 -10.56
C THR A 110 9.00 10.43 -9.35
N TYR A 111 7.99 10.70 -8.55
CA TYR A 111 7.59 9.81 -7.46
C TYR A 111 6.62 8.75 -7.99
N ILE A 112 7.00 7.49 -7.87
CA ILE A 112 6.15 6.32 -8.08
C ILE A 112 6.45 5.34 -6.93
N PRO A 113 5.47 4.94 -6.13
CA PRO A 113 5.71 3.99 -5.02
C PRO A 113 6.02 2.59 -5.56
N ASP A 114 6.72 1.79 -4.75
CA ASP A 114 6.80 0.36 -5.02
C ASP A 114 5.43 -0.29 -4.76
N PRO A 115 4.98 -1.22 -5.62
CA PRO A 115 3.70 -1.88 -5.44
C PRO A 115 3.76 -2.98 -4.39
N ILE A 116 2.61 -3.32 -3.83
CA ILE A 116 2.44 -4.47 -2.95
C ILE A 116 2.15 -5.71 -3.79
N PHE A 117 2.87 -6.79 -3.55
CA PHE A 117 2.66 -8.04 -4.26
C PHE A 117 1.31 -8.68 -3.89
N ASP A 118 0.66 -9.31 -4.87
CA ASP A 118 -0.68 -9.88 -4.74
C ASP A 118 -0.82 -10.98 -3.69
N TYR A 119 0.27 -11.62 -3.29
CA TYR A 119 0.25 -12.64 -2.22
C TYR A 119 0.17 -12.03 -0.80
N PHE A 120 0.28 -10.70 -0.64
CA PHE A 120 0.00 -9.99 0.62
C PHE A 120 -1.47 -9.54 0.72
N LYS A 121 -2.39 -10.31 0.18
CA LYS A 121 -3.83 -10.08 0.39
C LYS A 121 -4.28 -10.78 1.66
N PRO A 122 -5.22 -10.18 2.43
CA PRO A 122 -5.83 -10.88 3.54
C PRO A 122 -6.52 -12.16 3.04
N ASP A 123 -6.45 -13.22 3.82
CA ASP A 123 -7.08 -14.52 3.55
C ASP A 123 -8.60 -14.48 3.76
N HIS A 124 -9.13 -13.42 4.37
CA HIS A 124 -10.56 -13.19 4.59
C HIS A 124 -10.91 -11.71 4.39
N LYS A 125 -12.21 -11.45 4.18
CA LYS A 125 -12.74 -10.07 4.15
C LYS A 125 -12.73 -9.49 5.56
N PHE A 126 -12.34 -8.21 5.69
CA PHE A 126 -12.40 -7.49 6.94
C PHE A 126 -13.84 -7.41 7.46
N ARG A 127 -14.05 -7.73 8.75
CA ARG A 127 -15.36 -7.80 9.39
C ARG A 127 -15.45 -6.89 10.58
N VAL A 128 -16.50 -6.07 10.59
CA VAL A 128 -16.89 -5.28 11.76
C VAL A 128 -17.97 -6.03 12.53
N GLY A 129 -17.74 -6.26 13.82
CA GLY A 129 -18.69 -6.92 14.70
C GLY A 129 -19.48 -5.93 15.58
N MET A 130 -20.76 -6.21 15.80
CA MET A 130 -21.63 -5.54 16.77
C MET A 130 -22.44 -6.57 17.55
N ALA A 131 -22.70 -6.32 18.85
CA ALA A 131 -23.46 -7.25 19.71
C ALA A 131 -24.64 -6.52 20.35
N PHE A 132 -25.85 -6.94 20.00
CA PHE A 132 -27.11 -6.43 20.54
C PHE A 132 -28.28 -7.33 20.12
N ASP A 133 -29.40 -7.25 20.83
CA ASP A 133 -30.65 -7.88 20.40
C ASP A 133 -31.17 -7.17 19.14
N ASP A 134 -31.26 -7.92 18.05
CA ASP A 134 -31.53 -7.39 16.69
C ASP A 134 -33.03 -7.06 16.53
N ASN A 135 -33.45 -5.90 17.04
CA ASN A 135 -34.74 -5.30 16.80
C ASN A 135 -34.59 -3.83 16.35
N SER A 136 -35.68 -3.22 15.85
CA SER A 136 -35.63 -1.87 15.26
C SER A 136 -35.14 -0.80 16.25
N TYR A 137 -35.55 -0.86 17.49
CA TYR A 137 -35.13 0.07 18.54
C TYR A 137 -33.63 -0.06 18.83
N ASN A 138 -33.14 -1.29 19.04
CA ASN A 138 -31.75 -1.53 19.32
C ASN A 138 -30.85 -1.20 18.15
N ARG A 139 -31.29 -1.43 16.90
CA ARG A 139 -30.54 -1.01 15.71
C ARG A 139 -30.24 0.47 15.72
N GLU A 140 -31.22 1.31 16.02
CA GLU A 140 -31.01 2.76 16.09
C GLU A 140 -30.20 3.13 17.34
N TYR A 141 -30.56 2.63 18.51
CA TYR A 141 -29.88 2.92 19.77
C TYR A 141 -28.41 2.52 19.77
N LYS A 142 -28.09 1.33 19.27
CA LYS A 142 -26.72 0.80 19.15
C LYS A 142 -25.95 1.33 17.94
N GLY A 143 -26.58 2.15 17.09
CA GLY A 143 -25.95 2.78 15.94
C GLY A 143 -25.71 1.84 14.75
N TYR A 144 -26.42 0.69 14.68
CA TYR A 144 -26.23 -0.30 13.63
C TYR A 144 -26.43 0.31 12.23
N ASN A 145 -27.52 1.07 12.03
CA ASN A 145 -27.82 1.65 10.72
C ASN A 145 -26.69 2.58 10.24
N LEU A 146 -26.11 3.34 11.16
CA LEU A 146 -25.01 4.25 10.87
C LEU A 146 -23.70 3.49 10.55
N VAL A 147 -23.34 2.49 11.39
CA VAL A 147 -22.16 1.64 11.16
C VAL A 147 -22.30 0.84 9.86
N LYS A 148 -23.50 0.26 9.62
CA LYS A 148 -23.80 -0.50 8.39
C LYS A 148 -23.60 0.36 7.13
N LYS A 149 -24.14 1.60 7.12
CA LYS A 149 -23.96 2.53 6.00
C LYS A 149 -22.48 2.84 5.75
N VAL A 150 -21.68 3.10 6.80
CA VAL A 150 -20.25 3.36 6.69
C VAL A 150 -19.52 2.12 6.13
N CYS A 151 -19.84 0.94 6.64
CA CYS A 151 -19.19 -0.30 6.22
C CYS A 151 -19.56 -0.67 4.78
N ASP A 152 -20.81 -0.43 4.35
CA ASP A 152 -21.23 -0.66 2.96
C ASP A 152 -20.43 0.23 1.99
N ASP A 153 -20.22 1.49 2.32
CA ASP A 153 -19.44 2.42 1.52
C ASP A 153 -17.94 2.07 1.49
N LEU A 154 -17.45 1.35 2.50
CA LEU A 154 -16.07 0.85 2.56
C LEU A 154 -15.91 -0.59 2.03
N GLY A 155 -17.00 -1.24 1.61
CA GLY A 155 -16.98 -2.65 1.18
C GLY A 155 -16.73 -3.65 2.31
N ILE A 156 -17.02 -3.28 3.57
CA ILE A 156 -16.79 -4.05 4.78
C ILE A 156 -18.05 -4.82 5.20
N GLU A 157 -17.90 -6.07 5.61
CA GLU A 157 -19.00 -6.87 6.16
C GLU A 157 -19.28 -6.47 7.63
N VAL A 158 -20.56 -6.25 7.97
CA VAL A 158 -21.01 -6.07 9.36
C VAL A 158 -21.66 -7.36 9.86
N VAL A 159 -21.13 -7.92 10.95
CA VAL A 159 -21.60 -9.16 11.57
C VAL A 159 -22.21 -8.86 12.94
N VAL A 160 -23.49 -9.17 13.12
CA VAL A 160 -24.17 -8.98 14.41
C VAL A 160 -24.21 -10.30 15.19
N ALA A 161 -23.83 -10.25 16.47
CA ALA A 161 -23.99 -11.38 17.40
C ALA A 161 -25.50 -11.57 17.70
N LYS A 162 -26.14 -12.49 17.00
CA LYS A 162 -27.55 -12.78 17.14
C LYS A 162 -27.78 -14.22 17.62
N GLY A 163 -28.43 -14.39 18.78
CA GLY A 163 -28.76 -15.71 19.29
C GLY A 163 -27.55 -16.58 19.63
N ILE A 164 -26.39 -15.98 19.85
CA ILE A 164 -25.16 -16.68 20.24
C ILE A 164 -25.19 -16.87 21.76
N LYS A 165 -24.93 -18.10 22.19
CA LYS A 165 -24.83 -18.40 23.63
C LYS A 165 -23.58 -17.76 24.23
N PRO A 166 -23.59 -17.37 25.51
CA PRO A 166 -22.42 -16.75 26.16
C PRO A 166 -21.13 -17.54 26.01
N GLU A 167 -21.16 -18.85 26.09
CA GLU A 167 -20.03 -19.74 25.96
C GLU A 167 -19.44 -19.77 24.53
N ASP A 168 -20.24 -19.41 23.51
CA ASP A 168 -19.81 -19.34 22.09
C ASP A 168 -19.35 -17.93 21.67
N MET A 169 -19.59 -16.90 22.48
CA MET A 169 -19.20 -15.53 22.20
C MET A 169 -17.68 -15.37 21.92
N PRO A 170 -16.76 -16.05 22.65
CA PRO A 170 -15.33 -15.97 22.32
C PRO A 170 -14.99 -16.42 20.91
N LYS A 171 -15.71 -17.41 20.35
CA LYS A 171 -15.53 -17.86 18.97
C LYS A 171 -16.03 -16.80 17.98
N TRP A 172 -17.16 -16.18 18.28
CA TRP A 172 -17.70 -15.10 17.46
C TRP A 172 -16.74 -13.88 17.44
N TYR A 173 -16.21 -13.43 18.60
CA TYR A 173 -15.23 -12.34 18.66
C TYR A 173 -13.97 -12.66 17.84
N LYS A 174 -13.54 -13.91 17.76
CA LYS A 174 -12.40 -14.32 16.92
C LYS A 174 -12.71 -14.22 15.42
N SER A 175 -13.98 -14.24 15.02
CA SER A 175 -14.41 -14.19 13.62
C SER A 175 -14.54 -12.78 13.06
N ILE A 176 -14.38 -11.75 13.88
CA ILE A 176 -14.40 -10.33 13.48
C ILE A 176 -13.02 -9.71 13.64
N ASP A 177 -12.74 -8.63 12.91
CA ASP A 177 -11.46 -7.92 12.97
C ASP A 177 -11.52 -6.71 13.88
N LEU A 178 -12.65 -6.03 13.93
CA LEU A 178 -12.92 -4.86 14.75
C LEU A 178 -14.30 -4.97 15.40
N TYR A 179 -14.39 -4.75 16.71
CA TYR A 179 -15.66 -4.56 17.38
C TYR A 179 -16.03 -3.07 17.42
N VAL A 180 -17.26 -2.72 17.00
CA VAL A 180 -17.75 -1.33 17.01
C VAL A 180 -18.92 -1.19 17.97
N CYS A 181 -18.79 -0.27 18.93
CA CYS A 181 -19.85 0.14 19.85
C CYS A 181 -20.23 1.60 19.55
N ALA A 182 -21.24 1.82 18.71
CA ALA A 182 -21.72 3.15 18.32
C ALA A 182 -23.03 3.54 19.03
N SER A 183 -23.18 3.13 20.29
CA SER A 183 -24.37 3.35 21.09
C SER A 183 -24.61 4.82 21.43
N VAL A 184 -25.87 5.20 21.64
CA VAL A 184 -26.23 6.52 22.18
C VAL A 184 -25.78 6.66 23.64
N ASN A 185 -25.92 5.60 24.41
CA ASN A 185 -25.48 5.52 25.80
C ASN A 185 -25.17 4.06 26.18
N GLU A 186 -24.28 3.87 27.12
CA GLU A 186 -23.93 2.57 27.70
C GLU A 186 -23.71 2.69 29.22
N GLY A 187 -23.94 1.61 29.92
CA GLY A 187 -23.41 1.42 31.26
C GLY A 187 -21.98 0.89 31.18
N GLN A 188 -21.81 -0.41 31.36
CA GLN A 188 -20.51 -1.07 31.32
C GLN A 188 -20.11 -1.48 29.89
N SER A 189 -21.08 -1.79 29.02
CA SER A 189 -20.87 -2.42 27.70
C SER A 189 -20.07 -3.73 27.79
N THR A 190 -20.71 -4.80 28.25
CA THR A 190 -20.11 -6.13 28.40
C THR A 190 -19.35 -6.58 27.16
N PRO A 191 -19.88 -6.43 25.92
CA PRO A 191 -19.14 -6.81 24.70
C PRO A 191 -17.80 -6.07 24.51
N VAL A 192 -17.70 -4.81 24.95
CA VAL A 192 -16.42 -4.07 24.91
C VAL A 192 -15.42 -4.71 25.87
N MET A 193 -15.86 -5.05 27.09
CA MET A 193 -14.99 -5.69 28.09
C MET A 193 -14.52 -7.07 27.63
N GLU A 194 -15.41 -7.85 27.03
CA GLU A 194 -15.10 -9.17 26.46
C GLU A 194 -14.09 -9.08 25.32
N CYS A 195 -14.24 -8.10 24.43
CA CYS A 195 -13.27 -7.82 23.37
C CYS A 195 -11.89 -7.48 23.92
N LEU A 196 -11.82 -6.60 24.93
CA LEU A 196 -10.56 -6.22 25.57
C LEU A 196 -9.88 -7.42 26.26
N ALA A 197 -10.66 -8.28 26.92
CA ALA A 197 -10.15 -9.51 27.52
C ALA A 197 -9.56 -10.48 26.48
N LEU A 198 -10.00 -10.40 25.23
CA LEU A 198 -9.51 -11.20 24.09
C LEU A 198 -8.46 -10.46 23.24
N ASN A 199 -8.00 -9.28 23.67
CA ASN A 199 -7.12 -8.40 22.90
C ASN A 199 -7.68 -8.07 21.49
N LYS A 200 -9.01 -8.02 21.35
CA LYS A 200 -9.69 -7.66 20.11
C LYS A 200 -9.74 -6.12 19.99
N PRO A 201 -9.40 -5.55 18.83
CA PRO A 201 -9.56 -4.11 18.59
C PRO A 201 -11.01 -3.64 18.81
N VAL A 202 -11.15 -2.49 19.47
CA VAL A 202 -12.45 -1.87 19.77
C VAL A 202 -12.45 -0.42 19.31
N LEU A 203 -13.52 -0.03 18.61
CA LEU A 203 -13.88 1.35 18.33
C LEU A 203 -15.21 1.65 19.04
N THR A 204 -15.26 2.70 19.85
CA THR A 204 -16.47 3.07 20.57
C THR A 204 -16.75 4.57 20.50
N THR A 205 -18.03 4.95 20.65
CA THR A 205 -18.41 6.32 21.04
C THR A 205 -18.06 6.56 22.51
N GLN A 206 -17.86 7.82 22.91
CA GLN A 206 -17.49 8.16 24.29
C GLN A 206 -18.68 8.04 25.24
N VAL A 207 -19.10 6.80 25.55
CA VAL A 207 -20.26 6.49 26.37
C VAL A 207 -19.94 5.45 27.45
N GLY A 208 -20.47 5.64 28.64
CA GLY A 208 -20.36 4.70 29.76
C GLY A 208 -18.93 4.39 30.20
N ILE A 209 -18.69 3.19 30.73
CA ILE A 209 -17.35 2.71 31.12
C ILE A 209 -16.35 2.68 29.96
N PRO A 210 -16.72 2.31 28.73
CA PRO A 210 -15.81 2.40 27.59
C PRO A 210 -15.09 3.75 27.44
N ALA A 211 -15.73 4.86 27.80
CA ALA A 211 -15.12 6.20 27.76
C ALA A 211 -13.93 6.37 28.74
N LEU A 212 -13.78 5.49 29.71
CA LEU A 212 -12.70 5.48 30.71
C LEU A 212 -11.56 4.54 30.37
N LEU A 213 -11.70 3.76 29.29
CA LEU A 213 -10.74 2.73 28.87
C LEU A 213 -9.81 3.27 27.78
N ASN A 214 -8.64 2.68 27.64
CA ASN A 214 -7.71 2.98 26.55
C ASN A 214 -8.15 2.21 25.28
N VAL A 215 -9.15 2.73 24.59
CA VAL A 215 -9.69 2.20 23.33
C VAL A 215 -9.73 3.29 22.26
N HIS A 216 -10.02 2.92 21.03
CA HIS A 216 -10.22 3.90 19.96
C HIS A 216 -11.60 4.55 20.06
N PHE A 217 -11.67 5.84 19.82
CA PHE A 217 -12.90 6.60 19.89
C PHE A 217 -13.29 7.22 18.54
N ALA A 218 -14.60 7.26 18.29
CA ALA A 218 -15.23 8.03 17.23
C ALA A 218 -16.40 8.86 17.80
N GLU A 219 -16.69 10.00 17.16
CA GLU A 219 -17.98 10.64 17.33
C GLU A 219 -19.07 9.76 16.65
N ARG A 220 -20.29 9.85 17.17
CA ARG A 220 -21.44 9.12 16.59
C ARG A 220 -21.96 9.82 15.33
N THR A 221 -21.06 10.06 14.39
CA THR A 221 -21.34 10.66 13.07
C THR A 221 -20.81 9.76 11.95
N TYR A 222 -21.40 9.89 10.76
CA TYR A 222 -20.95 9.13 9.59
C TYR A 222 -19.46 9.36 9.28
N ASP A 223 -19.03 10.63 9.22
CA ASP A 223 -17.67 10.99 8.81
C ASP A 223 -16.62 10.52 9.84
N SER A 224 -16.92 10.68 11.14
CA SER A 224 -16.02 10.23 12.19
C SER A 224 -15.89 8.71 12.20
N LEU A 225 -16.99 7.99 12.13
CA LEU A 225 -16.97 6.51 12.09
C LEU A 225 -16.26 6.02 10.83
N LYS A 226 -16.52 6.62 9.66
CA LYS A 226 -15.83 6.25 8.40
C LYS A 226 -14.32 6.45 8.50
N LYS A 227 -13.90 7.59 9.02
CA LYS A 227 -12.48 7.90 9.24
C LYS A 227 -11.82 6.91 10.21
N GLU A 228 -12.46 6.63 11.34
CA GLU A 228 -11.86 5.79 12.38
C GLU A 228 -11.89 4.29 12.00
N ILE A 229 -12.98 3.79 11.40
CA ILE A 229 -13.04 2.41 10.87
C ILE A 229 -12.00 2.23 9.76
N GLY A 230 -11.84 3.22 8.88
CA GLY A 230 -10.84 3.21 7.81
C GLY A 230 -9.39 3.05 8.30
N LYS A 231 -9.07 3.48 9.53
CA LYS A 231 -7.73 3.26 10.12
C LYS A 231 -7.44 1.78 10.42
N PHE A 232 -8.48 0.98 10.72
CA PHE A 232 -8.35 -0.46 10.93
C PHE A 232 -8.43 -1.24 9.61
N TYR A 233 -9.16 -0.69 8.64
CA TYR A 233 -9.27 -1.25 7.30
C TYR A 233 -8.11 -0.75 6.42
N THR A 234 -6.93 -1.29 6.67
CA THR A 234 -5.66 -0.79 6.11
C THR A 234 -5.50 -0.98 4.61
N SER A 235 -6.31 -1.84 3.97
CA SER A 235 -6.25 -2.01 2.51
C SER A 235 -6.56 -0.71 1.73
N GLU A 236 -7.41 0.17 2.28
CA GLU A 236 -7.67 1.49 1.70
C GLU A 236 -6.45 2.42 1.74
N GLN A 237 -5.58 2.27 2.74
CA GLN A 237 -4.37 3.11 2.86
C GLN A 237 -3.30 2.74 1.83
N VAL A 238 -3.38 1.54 1.28
CA VAL A 238 -2.40 1.01 0.32
C VAL A 238 -3.02 0.69 -1.05
N LYS A 239 -4.25 1.13 -1.31
CA LYS A 239 -4.96 0.83 -2.55
C LYS A 239 -4.23 1.31 -3.81
N ASP A 240 -3.53 2.44 -3.71
CA ASP A 240 -2.79 3.04 -4.81
C ASP A 240 -1.43 2.38 -5.03
N TYR A 241 -1.02 1.47 -4.12
CA TYR A 241 0.20 0.67 -4.22
C TYR A 241 -0.06 -0.68 -4.93
N ASN A 242 -1.12 -0.78 -5.73
CA ASN A 242 -1.39 -1.95 -6.55
C ASN A 242 -0.60 -1.92 -7.86
N TRP A 243 -0.42 -3.11 -8.45
CA TRP A 243 0.38 -3.28 -9.65
C TRP A 243 -0.16 -2.53 -10.87
N ASP A 244 -1.49 -2.48 -11.06
CA ASP A 244 -2.09 -1.82 -12.22
C ASP A 244 -1.83 -0.31 -12.20
N SER A 245 -1.99 0.31 -11.03
CA SER A 245 -1.69 1.74 -10.84
C SER A 245 -0.21 2.04 -11.05
N VAL A 246 0.67 1.23 -10.46
CA VAL A 246 2.13 1.46 -10.55
C VAL A 246 2.66 1.18 -11.94
N ALA A 247 2.24 0.11 -12.60
CA ALA A 247 2.64 -0.20 -13.97
C ALA A 247 2.21 0.91 -14.95
N LYS A 248 0.99 1.44 -14.79
CA LYS A 248 0.54 2.59 -15.58
C LYS A 248 1.43 3.81 -15.36
N GLN A 249 1.76 4.16 -14.12
CA GLN A 249 2.62 5.30 -13.82
C GLN A 249 4.02 5.16 -14.43
N PHE A 250 4.59 3.95 -14.44
CA PHE A 250 5.86 3.69 -15.12
C PHE A 250 5.73 3.79 -16.64
N ASN A 251 4.65 3.28 -17.23
CA ASN A 251 4.41 3.44 -18.66
C ASN A 251 4.34 4.92 -19.05
N ASP A 252 3.54 5.70 -18.32
CA ASP A 252 3.40 7.14 -18.54
C ASP A 252 4.76 7.88 -18.35
N LEU A 253 5.60 7.42 -17.43
CA LEU A 253 6.95 7.97 -17.24
C LEU A 253 7.86 7.67 -18.43
N TYR A 254 7.86 6.44 -18.94
CA TYR A 254 8.68 6.06 -20.08
C TYR A 254 8.30 6.83 -21.36
N GLU A 255 6.99 6.98 -21.62
CA GLU A 255 6.51 7.78 -22.75
C GLU A 255 6.97 9.23 -22.64
N ARG A 256 6.80 9.86 -21.48
CA ARG A 256 7.23 11.23 -21.24
C ARG A 256 8.73 11.44 -21.43
N ILE A 257 9.59 10.51 -21.00
CA ILE A 257 11.05 10.60 -21.15
C ILE A 257 11.45 10.72 -22.64
N LEU A 258 10.71 10.05 -23.53
CA LEU A 258 10.98 10.12 -24.97
C LEU A 258 10.34 11.34 -25.65
N ASP A 259 9.21 11.85 -25.13
CA ASP A 259 8.52 13.00 -25.70
C ASP A 259 9.22 14.33 -25.37
N ASP A 260 9.94 14.40 -24.24
CA ASP A 260 10.67 15.61 -23.78
C ASP A 260 12.01 15.83 -24.52
N ASN A 261 12.38 14.94 -25.47
CA ASN A 261 13.58 14.99 -26.31
C ASN A 261 13.24 15.10 -27.79
#